data_a3d173329a4e9e4de9d9e14217b9c4bb
#
_entry.id   a3d173329a4e9e4de9d9e14217b9c4bb
#
_cell.length_a   1.000
_cell.length_b   1.000
_cell.length_c   1.000
_cell.angle_alpha   90.00
_cell.angle_beta   90.00
_cell.angle_gamma   90.00
#
_symmetry.space_group_name_H-M   'P 1'
#
loop_
_entity.id
_entity.type
_entity.pdbx_description
1 polymer ?
#
loop_
_entity_poly.entity_id
_entity_poly.type
_entity_poly.pdbx_seq_one_letter_code
_entity_poly.pdbx_strand_id
1 'polypeptide(L)'
;MAVVDLLELSAAVPANTPLLGLDLGEKTIGVAISDATRMIASPFELIRKTKFTHEAERLFAIMAERGASGIVIGLPMNMDGTEGPRAQSCRAFARNLNRLRDVPVAFWDERLSTSAVNRFLINQLDMTRARRAEVVDRNAAAYILQGALDRMRDAQA
;
A
#
# COMPACT_ATOMS: atom_id res chain seq x y z
N MET A 1 7.26 11.50 14.64
CA MET A 1 7.60 10.13 14.28
C MET A 1 6.60 9.61 13.27
N ALA A 2 7.11 9.01 12.24
CA ALA A 2 6.32 8.84 11.07
C ALA A 2 5.78 7.43 10.84
N VAL A 3 6.38 6.39 11.41
CA VAL A 3 5.83 5.03 11.32
C VAL A 3 4.89 4.82 12.51
N VAL A 4 3.61 4.54 12.22
CA VAL A 4 2.56 4.39 13.22
C VAL A 4 1.78 3.12 12.98
N ASP A 5 0.99 2.70 13.96
CA ASP A 5 0.02 1.63 13.80
C ASP A 5 -1.05 2.05 12.78
N LEU A 6 -1.65 1.06 12.11
CA LEU A 6 -2.70 1.34 11.13
C LEU A 6 -3.86 2.14 11.75
N LEU A 7 -4.28 1.79 12.96
CA LEU A 7 -5.38 2.50 13.62
C LEU A 7 -4.99 3.90 14.07
N GLU A 8 -3.71 4.13 14.33
CA GLU A 8 -3.21 5.45 14.66
C GLU A 8 -3.09 6.34 13.43
N LEU A 9 -2.98 5.75 12.25
CA LEU A 9 -2.80 6.50 11.01
C LEU A 9 -3.96 7.46 10.77
N SER A 10 -5.19 7.00 10.98
CA SER A 10 -6.36 7.86 10.75
C SER A 10 -6.39 9.06 11.68
N ALA A 11 -5.82 8.95 12.89
CA ALA A 11 -5.71 10.06 13.82
C ALA A 11 -4.52 10.96 13.51
N ALA A 12 -3.48 10.41 12.85
CA ALA A 12 -2.26 11.15 12.53
C ALA A 12 -2.37 12.03 11.29
N VAL A 13 -3.41 11.85 10.48
CA VAL A 13 -3.58 12.55 9.20
C VAL A 13 -4.86 13.41 9.24
N PRO A 14 -4.90 14.51 8.47
CA PRO A 14 -6.11 15.32 8.41
C PRO A 14 -7.31 14.54 7.90
N ALA A 15 -8.49 14.83 8.43
CA ALA A 15 -9.72 14.22 7.95
C ALA A 15 -9.98 14.61 6.50
N ASN A 16 -10.69 13.76 5.77
CA ASN A 16 -11.09 13.99 4.38
C ASN A 16 -9.92 14.19 3.43
N THR A 17 -8.81 13.50 3.68
CA THR A 17 -7.67 13.45 2.77
C THR A 17 -7.43 12.02 2.29
N PRO A 18 -7.03 11.84 1.02
CA PRO A 18 -6.69 10.52 0.51
C PRO A 18 -5.47 9.91 1.19
N LEU A 19 -5.37 8.59 1.12
CA LEU A 19 -4.17 7.85 1.52
C LEU A 19 -3.61 7.13 0.30
N LEU A 20 -2.31 6.92 0.27
CA LEU A 20 -1.67 6.08 -0.74
C LEU A 20 -1.50 4.67 -0.20
N GLY A 21 -1.58 3.69 -1.09
CA GLY A 21 -1.19 2.32 -0.81
C GLY A 21 -0.01 1.93 -1.68
N LEU A 22 0.96 1.24 -1.13
CA LEU A 22 2.15 0.82 -1.86
C LEU A 22 2.34 -0.69 -1.79
N ASP A 23 2.66 -1.26 -2.94
CA ASP A 23 3.15 -2.63 -3.06
C ASP A 23 4.59 -2.56 -3.57
N LEU A 24 5.54 -2.85 -2.68
CA LEU A 24 6.97 -2.75 -2.99
C LEU A 24 7.46 -4.06 -3.58
N GLY A 25 7.44 -4.16 -4.91
CA GLY A 25 7.95 -5.31 -5.64
C GLY A 25 9.44 -5.24 -5.89
N GLU A 26 9.98 -6.24 -6.57
CA GLU A 26 11.40 -6.29 -6.92
C GLU A 26 11.76 -5.28 -8.01
N LYS A 27 10.89 -5.11 -8.99
CA LYS A 27 11.14 -4.27 -10.16
C LYS A 27 10.27 -3.04 -10.23
N THR A 28 9.15 -3.02 -9.51
CA THR A 28 8.19 -1.94 -9.57
C THR A 28 7.61 -1.65 -8.20
N ILE A 29 7.08 -0.44 -8.06
CA ILE A 29 6.28 -0.06 -6.90
C ILE A 29 4.87 0.20 -7.42
N GLY A 30 3.93 -0.63 -7.00
CA GLY A 30 2.51 -0.39 -7.28
C GLY A 30 1.99 0.69 -6.35
N VAL A 31 1.28 1.68 -6.91
CA VAL A 31 0.70 2.78 -6.15
C VAL A 31 -0.81 2.77 -6.34
N ALA A 32 -1.52 2.81 -5.23
CA ALA A 32 -2.96 2.98 -5.20
C ALA A 32 -3.29 4.25 -4.43
N ILE A 33 -4.48 4.78 -4.66
CA ILE A 33 -4.95 5.96 -3.97
C ILE A 33 -6.38 5.75 -3.50
N SER A 34 -6.72 6.30 -2.34
CA SER A 34 -8.09 6.29 -1.87
C SER A 34 -8.79 7.60 -2.26
N ASP A 35 -10.12 7.59 -2.19
CA ASP A 35 -10.89 8.82 -2.20
C ASP A 35 -10.68 9.56 -0.86
N ALA A 36 -11.13 10.80 -0.79
CA ALA A 36 -10.97 11.62 0.42
C ALA A 36 -11.72 11.03 1.62
N THR A 37 -12.85 10.36 1.40
CA THR A 37 -13.61 9.72 2.46
C THR A 37 -13.03 8.38 2.89
N ARG A 38 -12.00 7.89 2.19
CA ARG A 38 -11.29 6.64 2.50
C ARG A 38 -12.19 5.41 2.47
N MET A 39 -13.11 5.39 1.49
CA MET A 39 -14.03 4.27 1.30
C MET A 39 -13.52 3.27 0.29
N ILE A 40 -12.91 3.76 -0.79
CA ILE A 40 -12.53 2.95 -1.95
C ILE A 40 -11.09 3.24 -2.34
N ALA A 41 -10.33 2.17 -2.55
CA ALA A 41 -8.98 2.25 -3.10
C ALA A 41 -9.00 1.92 -4.58
N SER A 42 -8.23 2.66 -5.37
CA SER A 42 -8.12 2.45 -6.82
C SER A 42 -6.64 2.37 -7.21
N PRO A 43 -6.30 1.52 -8.20
CA PRO A 43 -4.94 1.55 -8.76
C PRO A 43 -4.66 2.93 -9.34
N PHE A 44 -3.44 3.42 -9.14
CA PHE A 44 -3.10 4.75 -9.63
C PHE A 44 -1.94 4.73 -10.61
N GLU A 45 -0.79 4.14 -10.20
CA GLU A 45 0.40 4.17 -11.01
C GLU A 45 1.30 2.98 -10.68
N LEU A 46 2.12 2.57 -11.65
CA LEU A 46 3.16 1.58 -11.44
C LEU A 46 4.49 2.26 -11.68
N ILE A 47 5.29 2.44 -10.64
CA ILE A 47 6.58 3.12 -10.72
C ILE A 47 7.66 2.07 -10.96
N ARG A 48 8.45 2.22 -12.02
CA ARG A 48 9.60 1.36 -12.24
C ARG A 48 10.69 1.71 -11.25
N LYS A 49 11.24 0.71 -10.60
CA LYS A 49 12.33 0.92 -9.65
C LYS A 49 13.60 1.36 -10.36
N THR A 50 14.18 2.44 -9.86
CA THR A 50 15.46 2.98 -10.33
C THR A 50 16.28 3.33 -9.09
N LYS A 51 16.47 4.60 -8.81
CA LYS A 51 17.11 5.06 -7.58
C LYS A 51 16.03 5.44 -6.57
N PHE A 52 16.29 5.16 -5.31
CA PHE A 52 15.35 5.49 -4.24
C PHE A 52 14.90 6.95 -4.28
N THR A 53 15.83 7.88 -4.53
CA THR A 53 15.50 9.31 -4.57
C THR A 53 14.46 9.64 -5.64
N HIS A 54 14.55 9.01 -6.82
CA HIS A 54 13.57 9.21 -7.89
C HIS A 54 12.20 8.63 -7.51
N GLU A 55 12.19 7.46 -6.89
CA GLU A 55 10.96 6.82 -6.43
C GLU A 55 10.28 7.70 -5.37
N ALA A 56 11.06 8.19 -4.40
CA ALA A 56 10.54 9.06 -3.35
C ALA A 56 10.00 10.37 -3.91
N GLU A 57 10.72 11.00 -4.84
CA GLU A 57 10.26 12.22 -5.49
C GLU A 57 8.92 12.03 -6.19
N ARG A 58 8.76 10.91 -6.90
CA ARG A 58 7.50 10.62 -7.58
C ARG A 58 6.36 10.42 -6.58
N LEU A 59 6.60 9.69 -5.49
CA LEU A 59 5.59 9.49 -4.45
C LEU A 59 5.18 10.81 -3.82
N PHE A 60 6.12 11.67 -3.48
CA PHE A 60 5.81 12.97 -2.91
C PHE A 60 5.07 13.87 -3.90
N ALA A 61 5.39 13.78 -5.19
CA ALA A 61 4.67 14.52 -6.23
C ALA A 61 3.22 14.06 -6.33
N ILE A 62 2.97 12.75 -6.29
CA ILE A 62 1.61 12.19 -6.30
C ILE A 62 0.84 12.67 -5.07
N MET A 63 1.46 12.64 -3.90
CA MET A 63 0.82 13.10 -2.67
C MET A 63 0.44 14.57 -2.77
N ALA A 64 1.34 15.41 -3.30
CA ALA A 64 1.06 16.84 -3.46
C ALA A 64 -0.06 17.10 -4.47
N GLU A 65 -0.02 16.40 -5.61
CA GLU A 65 -1.03 16.56 -6.67
C GLU A 65 -2.43 16.15 -6.21
N ARG A 66 -2.51 15.10 -5.40
CA ARG A 66 -3.79 14.50 -5.01
C ARG A 66 -4.22 14.86 -3.59
N GLY A 67 -3.37 15.56 -2.85
CA GLY A 67 -3.67 15.91 -1.47
C GLY A 67 -3.64 14.73 -0.51
N ALA A 68 -2.88 13.67 -0.85
CA ALA A 68 -2.75 12.51 0.00
C ALA A 68 -1.87 12.85 1.21
N SER A 69 -2.25 12.35 2.38
CA SER A 69 -1.65 12.75 3.65
C SER A 69 -0.89 11.64 4.37
N GLY A 70 -1.04 10.40 3.95
CA GLY A 70 -0.37 9.28 4.57
C GLY A 70 -0.21 8.12 3.61
N ILE A 71 0.56 7.12 4.04
CA ILE A 71 0.91 5.98 3.21
C ILE A 71 0.67 4.69 3.97
N VAL A 72 0.04 3.71 3.31
CA VAL A 72 -0.05 2.33 3.79
C VAL A 72 0.85 1.48 2.90
N ILE A 73 1.77 0.74 3.50
CA ILE A 73 2.68 -0.14 2.78
C ILE A 73 2.31 -1.59 3.10
N GLY A 74 2.14 -2.40 2.06
CA GLY A 74 1.96 -3.83 2.25
C GLY A 74 3.21 -4.46 2.83
N LEU A 75 3.06 -5.24 3.89
CA LEU A 75 4.18 -5.90 4.55
C LEU A 75 4.11 -7.39 4.27
N PRO A 76 5.06 -7.95 3.49
CA PRO A 76 5.08 -9.37 3.19
C PRO A 76 5.59 -10.15 4.40
N MET A 77 4.68 -10.90 5.03
CA MET A 77 5.00 -11.72 6.21
C MET A 77 5.12 -13.18 5.80
N ASN A 78 5.97 -13.93 6.50
CA ASN A 78 6.02 -15.38 6.36
C ASN A 78 4.73 -15.99 6.91
N MET A 79 4.43 -17.21 6.49
CA MET A 79 3.20 -17.89 6.92
C MET A 79 3.11 -18.08 8.44
N ASP A 80 4.24 -18.17 9.11
CA ASP A 80 4.30 -18.31 10.56
C ASP A 80 4.23 -16.98 11.32
N GLY A 81 4.05 -15.87 10.60
CA GLY A 81 3.97 -14.53 11.19
C GLY A 81 5.30 -13.84 11.38
N THR A 82 6.42 -14.47 11.00
CA THR A 82 7.73 -13.81 11.07
C THR A 82 8.00 -12.96 9.86
N GLU A 83 8.97 -12.03 9.98
CA GLU A 83 9.36 -11.14 8.89
C GLU A 83 10.65 -11.64 8.24
N GLY A 84 10.60 -11.80 6.93
CA GLY A 84 11.77 -12.15 6.13
C GLY A 84 12.45 -10.93 5.53
N PRO A 85 13.41 -11.16 4.60
CA PRO A 85 14.16 -10.05 3.97
C PRO A 85 13.30 -9.03 3.25
N ARG A 86 12.21 -9.46 2.61
CA ARG A 86 11.31 -8.53 1.91
C ARG A 86 10.60 -7.59 2.89
N ALA A 87 10.17 -8.11 4.04
CA ALA A 87 9.56 -7.28 5.07
C ALA A 87 10.57 -6.25 5.61
N GLN A 88 11.81 -6.67 5.82
CA GLN A 88 12.87 -5.75 6.25
C GLN A 88 13.13 -4.66 5.22
N SER A 89 13.08 -5.00 3.93
CA SER A 89 13.22 -4.00 2.85
C SER A 89 12.09 -2.99 2.88
N CYS A 90 10.86 -3.43 3.14
CA CYS A 90 9.70 -2.52 3.25
C CYS A 90 9.88 -1.56 4.42
N ARG A 91 10.36 -2.05 5.56
CA ARG A 91 10.63 -1.21 6.71
C ARG A 91 11.74 -0.20 6.46
N ALA A 92 12.79 -0.63 5.76
CA ALA A 92 13.89 0.26 5.37
C ALA A 92 13.39 1.36 4.42
N PHE A 93 12.53 1.00 3.48
CA PHE A 93 11.94 1.97 2.56
C PHE A 93 11.18 3.06 3.32
N ALA A 94 10.35 2.67 4.29
CA ALA A 94 9.61 3.62 5.11
C ALA A 94 10.53 4.54 5.91
N ARG A 95 11.58 3.98 6.51
CA ARG A 95 12.57 4.79 7.24
C ARG A 95 13.26 5.80 6.31
N ASN A 96 13.62 5.37 5.12
CA ASN A 96 14.30 6.24 4.16
C ASN A 96 13.39 7.35 3.64
N LEU A 97 12.11 7.06 3.43
CA LEU A 97 11.12 8.10 3.09
C LEU A 97 11.07 9.16 4.18
N ASN A 98 11.06 8.72 5.43
CA ASN A 98 10.95 9.63 6.56
C ASN A 98 12.19 10.46 6.83
N ARG A 99 13.34 10.04 6.32
CA ARG A 99 14.55 10.87 6.34
C ARG A 99 14.45 12.04 5.39
N LEU A 100 13.68 11.89 4.30
CA LEU A 100 13.50 12.96 3.32
C LEU A 100 12.34 13.87 3.70
N ARG A 101 11.28 13.31 4.25
CA ARG A 101 10.09 14.07 4.62
C ARG A 101 9.30 13.29 5.67
N ASP A 102 8.80 13.99 6.68
CA ASP A 102 8.01 13.38 7.74
C ASP A 102 6.60 13.06 7.21
N VAL A 103 6.37 11.80 6.85
CA VAL A 103 5.11 11.32 6.30
C VAL A 103 4.61 10.18 7.18
N PRO A 104 3.37 10.23 7.67
CA PRO A 104 2.80 9.10 8.42
C PRO A 104 2.72 7.86 7.54
N VAL A 105 3.28 6.77 8.02
CA VAL A 105 3.33 5.49 7.31
C VAL A 105 2.83 4.40 8.25
N ALA A 106 1.94 3.54 7.74
CA ALA A 106 1.52 2.33 8.45
C ALA A 106 1.71 1.13 7.54
N PHE A 107 1.86 -0.05 8.14
CA PHE A 107 2.01 -1.29 7.39
C PHE A 107 0.74 -2.12 7.47
N TRP A 108 0.47 -2.86 6.39
CA TRP A 108 -0.65 -3.79 6.30
C TRP A 108 -0.12 -5.18 5.95
N ASP A 109 -0.54 -6.19 6.70
CA ASP A 109 -0.15 -7.58 6.45
C ASP A 109 -0.73 -8.06 5.12
N GLU A 110 0.12 -8.26 4.12
CA GLU A 110 -0.28 -8.66 2.77
C GLU A 110 -1.01 -10.01 2.73
N ARG A 111 -0.77 -10.88 3.71
CA ARG A 111 -1.43 -12.19 3.75
C ARG A 111 -2.95 -12.04 3.73
N LEU A 112 -3.47 -10.96 4.33
CA LEU A 112 -4.91 -10.73 4.42
C LEU A 112 -5.50 -10.27 3.08
N SER A 113 -4.74 -9.59 2.24
CA SER A 113 -5.21 -9.06 0.96
C SER A 113 -5.01 -10.04 -0.20
N THR A 114 -3.82 -10.64 -0.28
CA THR A 114 -3.46 -11.51 -1.41
C THR A 114 -4.35 -12.73 -1.52
N SER A 115 -4.69 -13.35 -0.39
CA SER A 115 -5.57 -14.52 -0.39
C SER A 115 -6.96 -14.21 -0.92
N ALA A 116 -7.51 -13.06 -0.53
CA ALA A 116 -8.83 -12.63 -1.00
C ALA A 116 -8.81 -12.35 -2.50
N VAL A 117 -7.76 -11.67 -2.99
CA VAL A 117 -7.59 -11.36 -4.41
C VAL A 117 -7.51 -12.64 -5.23
N ASN A 118 -6.67 -13.58 -4.81
CA ASN A 118 -6.47 -14.83 -5.55
C ASN A 118 -7.77 -15.63 -5.62
N ARG A 119 -8.52 -15.71 -4.53
CA ARG A 119 -9.82 -16.40 -4.53
C ARG A 119 -10.79 -15.74 -5.49
N PHE A 120 -10.87 -14.42 -5.48
CA PHE A 120 -11.74 -13.67 -6.39
C PHE A 120 -11.39 -13.96 -7.84
N LEU A 121 -10.11 -13.85 -8.21
CA LEU A 121 -9.67 -14.05 -9.59
C LEU A 121 -9.88 -15.48 -10.07
N ILE A 122 -9.65 -16.47 -9.19
CA ILE A 122 -9.83 -17.88 -9.55
C ILE A 122 -11.31 -18.20 -9.75
N ASN A 123 -12.16 -17.75 -8.84
CA ASN A 123 -13.56 -18.17 -8.78
C ASN A 123 -14.49 -17.34 -9.68
N GLN A 124 -14.17 -16.08 -9.91
CA GLN A 124 -15.09 -15.15 -10.57
C GLN A 124 -14.71 -14.81 -12.00
N LEU A 125 -13.44 -14.76 -12.31
CA LEU A 125 -12.97 -14.23 -13.58
C LEU A 125 -12.45 -15.28 -14.56
N ASP A 126 -12.26 -16.52 -14.12
CA ASP A 126 -11.78 -17.64 -14.95
C ASP A 126 -10.63 -17.22 -15.88
N MET A 127 -9.64 -16.55 -15.31
CA MET A 127 -8.50 -16.00 -16.05
C MET A 127 -7.38 -17.01 -16.21
N THR A 128 -6.60 -16.89 -17.29
CA THR A 128 -5.37 -17.65 -17.44
C THR A 128 -4.39 -17.27 -16.32
N ARG A 129 -3.43 -18.19 -16.05
CA ARG A 129 -2.45 -17.95 -15.00
C ARG A 129 -1.65 -16.67 -15.24
N ALA A 130 -1.17 -16.48 -16.49
CA ALA A 130 -0.37 -15.32 -16.84
C ALA A 130 -1.14 -14.02 -16.67
N ARG A 131 -2.40 -13.99 -17.16
CA ARG A 131 -3.23 -12.80 -17.05
C ARG A 131 -3.61 -12.53 -15.61
N ARG A 132 -3.86 -13.56 -14.82
CA ARG A 132 -4.16 -13.42 -13.40
C ARG A 132 -3.00 -12.79 -12.65
N ALA A 133 -1.77 -13.22 -12.92
CA ALA A 133 -0.58 -12.64 -12.30
C ALA A 133 -0.44 -11.16 -12.66
N GLU A 134 -0.66 -10.80 -13.92
CA GLU A 134 -0.61 -9.41 -14.36
C GLU A 134 -1.64 -8.54 -13.64
N VAL A 135 -2.87 -9.03 -13.51
CA VAL A 135 -3.93 -8.28 -12.81
C VAL A 135 -3.60 -8.14 -11.33
N VAL A 136 -3.08 -9.19 -10.69
CA VAL A 136 -2.66 -9.12 -9.28
C VAL A 136 -1.55 -8.09 -9.11
N ASP A 137 -0.51 -8.12 -9.96
CA ASP A 137 0.59 -7.16 -9.87
C ASP A 137 0.11 -5.71 -10.04
N ARG A 138 -0.76 -5.48 -11.02
CA ARG A 138 -1.28 -4.14 -11.30
C ARG A 138 -2.17 -3.61 -10.18
N ASN A 139 -2.94 -4.49 -9.55
CA ASN A 139 -3.94 -4.09 -8.56
C ASN A 139 -3.56 -4.39 -7.12
N ALA A 140 -2.39 -4.99 -6.88
CA ALA A 140 -1.98 -5.40 -5.54
C ALA A 140 -2.00 -4.25 -4.54
N ALA A 141 -1.50 -3.08 -4.94
CA ALA A 141 -1.50 -1.90 -4.06
C ALA A 141 -2.92 -1.47 -3.68
N ALA A 142 -3.87 -1.56 -4.63
CA ALA A 142 -5.26 -1.22 -4.36
C ALA A 142 -5.88 -2.19 -3.35
N TYR A 143 -5.59 -3.47 -3.46
CA TYR A 143 -6.11 -4.46 -2.51
C TYR A 143 -5.49 -4.30 -1.13
N ILE A 144 -4.20 -3.98 -1.06
CA ILE A 144 -3.52 -3.67 0.19
C ILE A 144 -4.20 -2.46 0.85
N LEU A 145 -4.38 -1.40 0.11
CA LEU A 145 -4.99 -0.18 0.63
C LEU A 145 -6.44 -0.42 1.03
N GLN A 146 -7.22 -1.14 0.22
CA GLN A 146 -8.62 -1.42 0.53
C GLN A 146 -8.75 -2.21 1.82
N GLY A 147 -7.91 -3.23 2.01
CA GLY A 147 -7.91 -4.00 3.26
C GLY A 147 -7.65 -3.11 4.47
N ALA A 148 -6.69 -2.20 4.36
CA ALA A 148 -6.38 -1.26 5.41
C ALA A 148 -7.53 -0.29 5.69
N LEU A 149 -8.15 0.25 4.63
CA LEU A 149 -9.30 1.15 4.77
C LEU A 149 -10.49 0.47 5.46
N ASP A 150 -10.78 -0.76 5.08
CA ASP A 150 -11.86 -1.53 5.67
C ASP A 150 -11.61 -1.77 7.16
N ARG A 151 -10.38 -2.11 7.52
CA ARG A 151 -10.00 -2.31 8.91
C ARG A 151 -10.13 -1.03 9.72
N MET A 152 -9.73 0.09 9.14
CA MET A 152 -9.84 1.40 9.80
C MET A 152 -11.29 1.77 10.07
N ARG A 153 -12.18 1.52 9.09
CA ARG A 153 -13.62 1.78 9.25
C ARG A 153 -14.24 0.89 10.33
N ASP A 154 -13.91 -0.41 10.30
CA ASP A 154 -14.45 -1.37 11.27
C ASP A 154 -14.08 -0.97 12.70
N ALA A 155 -12.87 -0.44 12.89
CA ALA A 155 -12.41 -0.01 14.21
C ALA A 155 -13.11 1.24 14.71
N GLN A 156 -13.68 2.05 13.79
CA GLN A 156 -14.40 3.28 14.13
C GLN A 156 -15.90 3.07 14.31
N ALA A 157 -16.38 1.90 13.93
CA ALA A 157 -17.81 1.57 14.00
C ALA A 157 -18.26 1.33 15.44
#